data_e80d74f55731cc810ee76c506210f684
#
_entry.id   e80d74f55731cc810ee76c506210f684
#
_cell.length_a   1.000
_cell.length_b   1.000
_cell.length_c   1.000
_cell.angle_alpha   90.00
_cell.angle_beta   90.00
_cell.angle_gamma   90.00
#
_symmetry.space_group_name_H-M   'P 1'
#
loop_
_entity.id
_entity.type
_entity.pdbx_description
1 polymer ?
#
loop_
_entity_poly.entity_id
_entity_poly.type
_entity_poly.pdbx_seq_one_letter_code
_entity_poly.pdbx_strand_id
1 'polypeptide(L)'
;MNAVKTKVNSQFIKELNELRILNLIKNEGPISRIAIAKRTNISKVAVSEIVGRLDEAGYILEIGKGSSTKKGGKRPTLIKLNPCNGYVVGIEIRRVRTVVALANLESKIVDREQIEYSAGAPMEEVLPRIFEKIEFLMRNNKIASGKLVSIGIGLPGFLDYKKGNLIFADTLKGWADRPLAETFKDRFKVPVIIENDVNAVTLGEHLIGAGQASDNMVCIWIGEGLGAGIIVNGELIRGDYGSAGEIGYFELGHHVSNREYFRHLYSNQKYFGDVLAEEHFLEALRMKLRWGMVNPPEKLEQMPLEEFLSEKFPGSFEVQELLDEYALLLSTLCADLVKTINPNLLILNGKIIEHSDYLFRKTRQNLKQQMVNIPFEPTKVVLGDLKEDACILGVVVMALQVRFEPFTNKSINHIGRNR
;
A
#
# COMPACT_ATOMS: atom_id res chain seq x y z
N MET A 1 25.44 -31.42 -16.08
CA MET A 1 24.51 -30.92 -15.07
C MET A 1 25.16 -31.10 -13.68
N ASN A 2 25.89 -30.10 -13.21
CA ASN A 2 26.49 -30.12 -11.88
C ASN A 2 25.57 -29.36 -10.93
N ALA A 3 24.85 -30.11 -10.07
CA ALA A 3 24.07 -29.53 -8.98
C ALA A 3 25.05 -28.89 -7.98
N VAL A 4 25.07 -27.57 -7.90
CA VAL A 4 25.75 -26.82 -6.83
C VAL A 4 25.02 -27.13 -5.55
N LYS A 5 25.53 -28.08 -4.75
CA LYS A 5 25.13 -28.29 -3.36
C LYS A 5 25.63 -27.09 -2.54
N THR A 6 24.80 -26.08 -2.41
CA THR A 6 25.03 -24.98 -1.47
C THR A 6 25.05 -25.60 -0.05
N LYS A 7 26.21 -25.62 0.59
CA LYS A 7 26.31 -25.93 2.02
C LYS A 7 25.47 -24.87 2.75
N VAL A 8 24.27 -25.22 3.16
CA VAL A 8 23.44 -24.37 4.01
C VAL A 8 24.17 -24.25 5.35
N ASN A 9 24.70 -23.05 5.62
CA ASN A 9 25.44 -22.78 6.85
C ASN A 9 24.50 -22.94 8.05
N SER A 10 24.94 -23.60 9.12
CA SER A 10 24.19 -23.79 10.35
C SER A 10 23.71 -22.47 10.97
N GLN A 11 24.47 -21.40 10.77
CA GLN A 11 24.11 -20.06 11.20
C GLN A 11 22.87 -19.53 10.43
N PHE A 12 22.82 -19.74 9.11
CA PHE A 12 21.67 -19.37 8.30
C PHE A 12 20.37 -20.10 8.71
N ILE A 13 20.47 -21.40 9.04
CA ILE A 13 19.32 -22.16 9.53
C ILE A 13 18.83 -21.60 10.88
N LYS A 14 19.74 -21.18 11.76
CA LYS A 14 19.38 -20.58 13.05
C LYS A 14 18.64 -19.25 12.86
N GLU A 15 19.13 -18.39 11.98
CA GLU A 15 18.50 -17.12 11.66
C GLU A 15 17.11 -17.32 11.03
N LEU A 16 16.98 -18.27 10.10
CA LEU A 16 15.71 -18.62 9.48
C LEU A 16 14.68 -19.12 10.53
N ASN A 17 15.12 -19.97 11.45
CA ASN A 17 14.24 -20.47 12.51
C ASN A 17 13.84 -19.38 13.49
N GLU A 18 14.73 -18.43 13.79
CA GLU A 18 14.43 -17.29 14.65
C GLU A 18 13.37 -16.39 14.02
N LEU A 19 13.51 -16.09 12.73
CA LEU A 19 12.52 -15.31 11.97
C LEU A 19 11.17 -16.03 11.88
N ARG A 20 11.15 -17.34 11.63
CA ARG A 20 9.90 -18.13 11.63
C ARG A 20 9.18 -18.08 12.97
N ILE A 21 9.93 -18.17 14.06
CA ILE A 21 9.35 -18.11 15.42
C ILE A 21 8.85 -16.71 15.72
N LEU A 22 9.61 -15.66 15.39
CA LEU A 22 9.23 -14.27 15.61
C LEU A 22 7.96 -13.90 14.81
N ASN A 23 7.88 -14.33 13.55
CA ASN A 23 6.70 -14.15 12.71
C ASN A 23 5.47 -14.88 13.28
N LEU A 24 5.66 -16.12 13.75
CA LEU A 24 4.56 -16.85 14.38
C LEU A 24 4.05 -16.14 15.65
N ILE A 25 4.97 -15.62 16.48
CA ILE A 25 4.60 -14.86 17.67
C ILE A 25 3.88 -13.55 17.29
N LYS A 26 4.33 -12.86 16.23
CA LYS A 26 3.68 -11.66 15.72
C LYS A 26 2.24 -11.95 15.27
N ASN A 27 2.03 -13.01 14.50
CA ASN A 27 0.75 -13.27 13.83
C ASN A 27 -0.25 -14.04 14.72
N GLU A 28 0.23 -14.93 15.60
CA GLU A 28 -0.62 -15.83 16.42
C GLU A 28 -0.47 -15.60 17.93
N GLY A 29 0.33 -14.62 18.36
CA GLY A 29 0.46 -14.32 19.79
C GLY A 29 -0.86 -13.81 20.40
N PRO A 30 -1.12 -14.14 21.68
CA PRO A 30 -0.26 -14.83 22.66
C PRO A 30 -0.14 -16.36 22.46
N ILE A 31 1.07 -16.88 22.40
CA ILE A 31 1.35 -18.29 22.10
C ILE A 31 2.36 -18.89 23.07
N SER A 32 2.27 -20.20 23.35
CA SER A 32 3.23 -20.88 24.20
C SER A 32 4.40 -21.50 23.43
N ARG A 33 5.58 -21.69 24.10
CA ARG A 33 6.75 -22.37 23.50
C ARG A 33 6.40 -23.75 22.94
N ILE A 34 5.50 -24.49 23.59
CA ILE A 34 5.03 -25.80 23.12
C ILE A 34 4.21 -25.68 21.85
N ALA A 35 3.33 -24.70 21.78
CA ALA A 35 2.53 -24.44 20.59
C ALA A 35 3.42 -23.96 19.40
N ILE A 36 4.41 -23.12 19.66
CA ILE A 36 5.42 -22.71 18.68
C ILE A 36 6.13 -23.94 18.10
N ALA A 37 6.65 -24.83 18.95
CA ALA A 37 7.34 -26.05 18.52
C ALA A 37 6.43 -26.91 17.62
N LYS A 38 5.16 -27.05 17.98
CA LYS A 38 4.17 -27.81 17.20
C LYS A 38 3.87 -27.17 15.85
N ARG A 39 3.72 -25.84 15.80
CA ARG A 39 3.37 -25.09 14.57
C ARG A 39 4.54 -24.98 13.60
N THR A 40 5.75 -24.80 14.12
CA THR A 40 6.96 -24.63 13.29
C THR A 40 7.65 -25.94 12.93
N ASN A 41 7.30 -27.04 13.60
CA ASN A 41 8.01 -28.33 13.53
C ASN A 41 9.49 -28.23 13.93
N ILE A 42 9.84 -27.27 14.80
CA ILE A 42 11.16 -27.09 15.39
C ILE A 42 11.19 -27.79 16.74
N SER A 43 12.35 -28.37 17.11
CA SER A 43 12.49 -29.09 18.41
C SER A 43 12.21 -28.15 19.60
N LYS A 44 11.61 -28.67 20.67
CA LYS A 44 11.32 -27.89 21.89
C LYS A 44 12.56 -27.23 22.49
N VAL A 45 13.72 -27.89 22.40
CA VAL A 45 15.01 -27.34 22.87
C VAL A 45 15.39 -26.10 22.04
N ALA A 46 15.39 -26.22 20.70
CA ALA A 46 15.73 -25.11 19.81
C ALA A 46 14.73 -23.95 19.95
N VAL A 47 13.42 -24.24 20.11
CA VAL A 47 12.43 -23.17 20.37
C VAL A 47 12.73 -22.45 21.69
N SER A 48 13.09 -23.18 22.76
CA SER A 48 13.42 -22.59 24.06
C SER A 48 14.64 -21.68 23.99
N GLU A 49 15.70 -22.10 23.27
CA GLU A 49 16.89 -21.29 23.04
C GLU A 49 16.59 -20.03 22.23
N ILE A 50 15.83 -20.16 21.15
CA ILE A 50 15.47 -19.02 20.28
C ILE A 50 14.59 -18.04 21.06
N VAL A 51 13.55 -18.51 21.74
CA VAL A 51 12.67 -17.69 22.56
C VAL A 51 13.45 -16.99 23.68
N GLY A 52 14.44 -17.68 24.30
CA GLY A 52 15.34 -17.08 25.30
C GLY A 52 16.12 -15.89 24.71
N ARG A 53 16.71 -16.03 23.51
CA ARG A 53 17.41 -14.93 22.84
C ARG A 53 16.48 -13.78 22.45
N LEU A 54 15.26 -14.08 21.98
CA LEU A 54 14.27 -13.05 21.65
C LEU A 54 13.81 -12.30 22.90
N ASP A 55 13.73 -12.96 24.05
CA ASP A 55 13.41 -12.35 25.35
C ASP A 55 14.55 -11.45 25.84
N GLU A 56 15.78 -11.94 25.85
CA GLU A 56 16.98 -11.16 26.17
C GLU A 56 17.15 -9.94 25.26
N ALA A 57 16.81 -10.07 23.98
CA ALA A 57 16.80 -8.97 23.03
C ALA A 57 15.56 -8.05 23.15
N GLY A 58 14.60 -8.38 24.02
CA GLY A 58 13.42 -7.60 24.31
C GLY A 58 12.32 -7.67 23.25
N TYR A 59 12.37 -8.60 22.27
CA TYR A 59 11.36 -8.73 21.22
C TYR A 59 10.06 -9.38 21.66
N ILE A 60 10.04 -10.01 22.82
CA ILE A 60 8.85 -10.69 23.35
C ILE A 60 8.55 -10.28 24.78
N LEU A 61 7.31 -10.47 25.18
CA LEU A 61 6.81 -10.26 26.53
C LEU A 61 6.11 -11.51 27.03
N GLU A 62 6.40 -11.95 28.25
CA GLU A 62 5.61 -12.96 28.96
C GLU A 62 4.37 -12.30 29.56
N ILE A 63 3.17 -12.77 29.20
CA ILE A 63 1.89 -12.14 29.60
C ILE A 63 1.06 -12.99 30.56
N GLY A 64 1.65 -14.07 31.10
CA GLY A 64 0.99 -14.93 32.09
C GLY A 64 0.87 -16.37 31.64
N LYS A 65 0.02 -17.13 32.34
CA LYS A 65 -0.16 -18.57 32.12
C LYS A 65 -1.42 -18.87 31.35
N GLY A 66 -1.30 -19.68 30.30
CA GLY A 66 -2.42 -20.19 29.51
C GLY A 66 -3.26 -21.23 30.24
N SER A 67 -4.26 -21.77 29.55
CA SER A 67 -5.10 -22.85 30.08
C SER A 67 -4.32 -24.15 30.24
N SER A 68 -4.63 -24.93 31.28
CA SER A 68 -4.08 -26.29 31.44
C SER A 68 -4.68 -27.20 30.35
N THR A 69 -3.91 -28.22 29.95
CA THR A 69 -4.43 -29.25 29.04
C THR A 69 -5.48 -30.11 29.71
N LYS A 70 -6.39 -30.73 28.93
CA LYS A 70 -7.41 -31.67 29.47
C LYS A 70 -6.85 -32.83 30.32
N LYS A 71 -5.55 -33.11 30.18
CA LYS A 71 -4.84 -34.15 30.94
C LYS A 71 -4.16 -33.64 32.20
N GLY A 72 -4.38 -32.38 32.59
CA GLY A 72 -3.67 -31.73 33.68
C GLY A 72 -2.24 -31.31 33.31
N GLY A 73 -1.49 -30.75 34.24
CA GLY A 73 -0.09 -30.35 34.10
C GLY A 73 0.13 -28.87 34.34
N LYS A 74 1.42 -28.46 34.37
CA LYS A 74 1.82 -27.07 34.57
C LYS A 74 1.31 -26.21 33.42
N ARG A 75 0.57 -25.13 33.74
CA ARG A 75 0.06 -24.17 32.74
C ARG A 75 1.23 -23.57 31.97
N PRO A 76 1.18 -23.55 30.61
CA PRO A 76 2.24 -22.98 29.80
C PRO A 76 2.29 -21.48 29.95
N THR A 77 3.47 -20.87 29.96
CA THR A 77 3.66 -19.44 29.87
C THR A 77 3.33 -18.98 28.43
N LEU A 78 2.52 -17.94 28.30
CA LEU A 78 2.18 -17.29 27.03
C LEU A 78 3.12 -16.13 26.78
N ILE A 79 3.57 -16.03 25.54
CA ILE A 79 4.45 -14.97 25.05
C ILE A 79 3.79 -14.24 23.88
N LYS A 80 4.03 -12.95 23.77
CA LYS A 80 3.61 -12.12 22.65
C LYS A 80 4.75 -11.23 22.17
N LEU A 81 4.63 -10.65 20.99
CA LEU A 81 5.55 -9.63 20.50
C LEU A 81 5.57 -8.44 21.48
N ASN A 82 6.75 -7.86 21.68
CA ASN A 82 6.90 -6.55 22.30
C ASN A 82 6.87 -5.47 21.20
N PRO A 83 5.76 -4.81 20.98
CA PRO A 83 5.65 -3.85 19.87
C PRO A 83 6.57 -2.64 20.02
N CYS A 84 6.98 -2.31 21.26
CA CYS A 84 7.80 -1.15 21.56
C CYS A 84 9.32 -1.45 21.51
N ASN A 85 9.74 -2.65 21.14
CA ASN A 85 11.18 -2.96 21.06
C ASN A 85 11.85 -2.47 19.78
N GLY A 86 11.09 -2.01 18.79
CA GLY A 86 11.58 -1.40 17.57
C GLY A 86 10.50 -0.57 16.92
N TYR A 87 10.92 0.33 16.05
CA TYR A 87 10.04 1.22 15.32
C TYR A 87 10.48 1.32 13.87
N VAL A 88 9.54 1.60 13.00
CA VAL A 88 9.81 1.92 11.59
C VAL A 88 9.23 3.29 11.28
N VAL A 89 9.80 3.94 10.29
CA VAL A 89 9.24 5.17 9.73
C VAL A 89 8.69 4.87 8.35
N GLY A 90 7.42 5.19 8.14
CA GLY A 90 6.78 5.23 6.83
C GLY A 90 6.74 6.67 6.33
N ILE A 91 7.04 6.87 5.06
CA ILE A 91 7.03 8.18 4.41
C ILE A 91 6.21 8.06 3.14
N GLU A 92 5.21 8.90 2.99
CA GLU A 92 4.44 9.04 1.76
C GLU A 92 4.73 10.41 1.16
N ILE A 93 5.37 10.44 0.00
CA ILE A 93 5.71 11.66 -0.73
C ILE A 93 4.70 11.85 -1.84
N ARG A 94 4.04 13.00 -1.89
CA ARG A 94 3.09 13.41 -2.92
C ARG A 94 3.51 14.73 -3.56
N ARG A 95 2.79 15.19 -4.56
CA ARG A 95 3.06 16.41 -5.34
C ARG A 95 3.25 17.68 -4.51
N VAL A 96 2.46 17.86 -3.44
CA VAL A 96 2.43 19.09 -2.62
C VAL A 96 2.55 18.84 -1.13
N ARG A 97 2.69 17.58 -0.71
CA ARG A 97 2.78 17.20 0.69
C ARG A 97 3.58 15.92 0.90
N THR A 98 4.14 15.78 2.09
CA THR A 98 4.69 14.51 2.58
C THR A 98 4.10 14.20 3.94
N VAL A 99 3.70 12.95 4.14
CA VAL A 99 3.34 12.40 5.46
C VAL A 99 4.48 11.55 5.96
N VAL A 100 4.87 11.75 7.20
CA VAL A 100 5.88 10.95 7.92
C VAL A 100 5.20 10.32 9.11
N ALA A 101 5.18 9.00 9.18
CA ALA A 101 4.55 8.25 10.26
C ALA A 101 5.57 7.36 10.97
N LEU A 102 5.54 7.38 12.29
CA LEU A 102 6.29 6.49 13.16
C LEU A 102 5.37 5.34 13.57
N ALA A 103 5.78 4.10 13.32
CA ALA A 103 5.00 2.92 13.66
C ALA A 103 5.82 1.91 14.48
N ASN A 104 5.12 1.14 15.32
CA ASN A 104 5.72 0.06 16.12
C ASN A 104 5.81 -1.25 15.33
N LEU A 105 6.36 -2.32 15.95
CA LEU A 105 6.53 -3.62 15.29
C LEU A 105 5.22 -4.36 14.96
N GLU A 106 4.07 -3.89 15.47
CA GLU A 106 2.74 -4.40 15.11
C GLU A 106 2.08 -3.58 13.98
N SER A 107 2.82 -2.76 13.26
CA SER A 107 2.33 -1.85 12.21
C SER A 107 1.37 -0.76 12.71
N LYS A 108 1.27 -0.55 14.02
CA LYS A 108 0.43 0.51 14.58
C LYS A 108 1.15 1.84 14.51
N ILE A 109 0.54 2.82 13.86
CA ILE A 109 1.04 4.21 13.85
C ILE A 109 0.99 4.75 15.29
N VAL A 110 2.15 5.20 15.78
CA VAL A 110 2.32 5.78 17.11
C VAL A 110 2.13 7.29 17.05
N ASP A 111 2.68 7.92 16.01
CA ASP A 111 2.64 9.36 15.80
C ASP A 111 2.88 9.69 14.33
N ARG A 112 2.42 10.85 13.85
CA ARG A 112 2.62 11.29 12.47
C ARG A 112 2.76 12.80 12.35
N GLU A 113 3.50 13.23 11.34
CA GLU A 113 3.70 14.63 10.96
C GLU A 113 3.43 14.80 9.47
N GLN A 114 3.03 16.00 9.08
CA GLN A 114 2.82 16.39 7.67
C GLN A 114 3.68 17.60 7.33
N ILE A 115 4.16 17.62 6.10
CA ILE A 115 4.91 18.73 5.52
C ILE A 115 4.21 19.14 4.24
N GLU A 116 3.89 20.41 4.11
CA GLU A 116 3.32 20.99 2.88
C GLU A 116 4.39 21.77 2.14
N TYR A 117 4.35 21.75 0.82
CA TYR A 117 5.27 22.48 -0.05
C TYR A 117 4.62 22.77 -1.40
N SER A 118 5.23 23.66 -2.19
CA SER A 118 4.72 24.02 -3.52
C SER A 118 4.91 22.87 -4.51
N ALA A 119 3.99 22.73 -5.46
CA ALA A 119 4.18 21.79 -6.56
C ALA A 119 5.49 22.06 -7.29
N GLY A 120 6.29 21.01 -7.51
CA GLY A 120 7.61 21.12 -8.13
C GLY A 120 8.73 21.59 -7.19
N ALA A 121 8.50 21.61 -5.85
CA ALA A 121 9.55 21.88 -4.88
C ALA A 121 10.73 20.91 -5.08
N PRO A 122 11.98 21.40 -5.11
CA PRO A 122 13.15 20.57 -5.34
C PRO A 122 13.41 19.65 -4.14
N MET A 123 14.00 18.49 -4.42
CA MET A 123 14.33 17.49 -3.39
C MET A 123 15.19 18.07 -2.26
N GLU A 124 16.11 18.97 -2.58
CA GLU A 124 17.02 19.63 -1.65
C GLU A 124 16.30 20.52 -0.62
N GLU A 125 15.11 21.03 -0.95
CA GLU A 125 14.26 21.79 -0.02
C GLU A 125 13.44 20.85 0.88
N VAL A 126 12.91 19.77 0.31
CA VAL A 126 11.94 18.91 0.99
C VAL A 126 12.63 17.91 1.93
N LEU A 127 13.74 17.27 1.50
CA LEU A 127 14.41 16.24 2.30
C LEU A 127 14.86 16.68 3.69
N PRO A 128 15.50 17.86 3.87
CA PRO A 128 15.88 18.32 5.21
C PRO A 128 14.68 18.42 6.17
N ARG A 129 13.54 18.87 5.66
CA ARG A 129 12.30 18.98 6.43
C ARG A 129 11.74 17.60 6.81
N ILE A 130 11.84 16.61 5.91
CA ILE A 130 11.48 15.22 6.21
C ILE A 130 12.38 14.67 7.32
N PHE A 131 13.68 14.88 7.23
CA PHE A 131 14.64 14.44 8.26
C PHE A 131 14.34 15.04 9.63
N GLU A 132 14.06 16.35 9.67
CA GLU A 132 13.66 17.04 10.89
C GLU A 132 12.39 16.43 11.51
N LYS A 133 11.39 16.09 10.68
CA LYS A 133 10.15 15.46 11.17
C LYS A 133 10.38 14.04 11.69
N ILE A 134 11.23 13.25 11.07
CA ILE A 134 11.62 11.93 11.61
C ILE A 134 12.28 12.07 12.98
N GLU A 135 13.26 12.97 13.10
CA GLU A 135 13.97 13.22 14.37
C GLU A 135 13.04 13.79 15.44
N PHE A 136 12.11 14.67 15.04
CA PHE A 136 11.08 15.19 15.93
C PHE A 136 10.17 14.08 16.47
N LEU A 137 9.62 13.23 15.60
CA LEU A 137 8.77 12.11 15.99
C LEU A 137 9.48 11.17 16.97
N MET A 138 10.74 10.84 16.69
CA MET A 138 11.51 9.97 17.58
C MET A 138 11.74 10.63 18.96
N ARG A 139 12.12 11.92 19.00
CA ARG A 139 12.34 12.63 20.25
C ARG A 139 11.05 12.80 21.06
N ASN A 140 9.95 13.21 20.38
CA ASN A 140 8.65 13.43 21.01
C ASN A 140 8.12 12.16 21.69
N ASN A 141 8.35 11.00 21.06
CA ASN A 141 7.95 9.70 21.57
C ASN A 141 9.02 9.01 22.44
N LYS A 142 10.11 9.71 22.79
CA LYS A 142 11.22 9.23 23.63
C LYS A 142 11.87 7.94 23.09
N ILE A 143 11.97 7.82 21.77
CA ILE A 143 12.54 6.66 21.09
C ILE A 143 14.01 6.91 20.81
N ALA A 144 14.88 6.05 21.35
CA ALA A 144 16.31 6.12 21.08
C ALA A 144 16.60 5.77 19.60
N SER A 145 17.64 6.36 19.01
CA SER A 145 18.03 6.13 17.62
C SER A 145 18.26 4.66 17.28
N GLY A 146 18.84 3.88 18.19
CA GLY A 146 19.03 2.44 18.03
C GLY A 146 17.76 1.58 18.02
N LYS A 147 16.58 2.19 18.23
CA LYS A 147 15.28 1.53 18.12
C LYS A 147 14.62 1.73 16.75
N LEU A 148 15.15 2.60 15.90
CA LEU A 148 14.71 2.69 14.51
C LEU A 148 15.26 1.49 13.75
N VAL A 149 14.36 0.68 13.17
CA VAL A 149 14.70 -0.59 12.49
C VAL A 149 14.92 -0.39 11.00
N SER A 150 14.05 0.40 10.37
CA SER A 150 14.06 0.63 8.92
C SER A 150 13.17 1.82 8.55
N ILE A 151 13.28 2.29 7.31
CA ILE A 151 12.47 3.35 6.72
C ILE A 151 11.84 2.82 5.42
N GLY A 152 10.53 3.02 5.26
CA GLY A 152 9.80 2.78 4.02
C GLY A 152 9.37 4.09 3.38
N ILE A 153 9.52 4.23 2.07
CA ILE A 153 9.16 5.43 1.32
C ILE A 153 8.25 5.05 0.16
N GLY A 154 7.05 5.61 0.13
CA GLY A 154 6.12 5.53 -0.99
C GLY A 154 6.11 6.84 -1.76
N LEU A 155 6.22 6.78 -3.08
CA LEU A 155 6.21 7.96 -3.93
C LEU A 155 5.65 7.63 -5.32
N PRO A 156 5.05 8.61 -6.03
CA PRO A 156 4.52 8.40 -7.36
C PRO A 156 5.65 8.22 -8.39
N GLY A 157 5.34 7.56 -9.49
CA GLY A 157 6.21 7.43 -10.67
C GLY A 157 6.97 6.12 -10.78
N PHE A 158 7.91 6.09 -11.72
CA PHE A 158 8.69 4.92 -12.07
C PHE A 158 9.99 4.85 -11.25
N LEU A 159 10.26 3.69 -10.67
CA LEU A 159 11.37 3.50 -9.74
C LEU A 159 12.42 2.52 -10.28
N ASP A 160 13.69 2.85 -10.11
CA ASP A 160 14.78 1.89 -10.17
C ASP A 160 14.92 1.21 -8.80
N TYR A 161 14.24 0.08 -8.63
CA TYR A 161 14.26 -0.67 -7.37
C TYR A 161 15.66 -1.20 -6.99
N LYS A 162 16.56 -1.35 -7.97
CA LYS A 162 17.94 -1.83 -7.72
C LYS A 162 18.80 -0.73 -7.12
N LYS A 163 18.64 0.49 -7.62
CA LYS A 163 19.39 1.66 -7.15
C LYS A 163 18.68 2.40 -6.01
N GLY A 164 17.37 2.17 -5.84
CA GLY A 164 16.58 2.91 -4.87
C GLY A 164 16.36 4.38 -5.26
N ASN A 165 16.13 4.64 -6.55
CA ASN A 165 15.97 5.98 -7.11
C ASN A 165 14.65 6.11 -7.84
N LEU A 166 14.13 7.35 -7.91
CA LEU A 166 13.08 7.73 -8.83
C LEU A 166 13.68 7.88 -10.24
N ILE A 167 13.10 7.21 -11.24
CA ILE A 167 13.46 7.37 -12.65
C ILE A 167 12.70 8.55 -13.24
N PHE A 168 11.38 8.58 -12.99
CA PHE A 168 10.50 9.59 -13.55
C PHE A 168 9.21 9.72 -12.73
N ALA A 169 8.77 10.94 -12.51
CA ALA A 169 7.42 11.27 -12.06
C ALA A 169 7.06 12.69 -12.52
N ASP A 170 5.92 12.85 -13.17
CA ASP A 170 5.43 14.16 -13.58
C ASP A 170 5.17 15.10 -12.39
N THR A 171 4.79 14.52 -11.27
CA THR A 171 4.42 15.22 -10.03
C THR A 171 5.62 15.66 -9.19
N LEU A 172 6.80 14.99 -9.34
CA LEU A 172 8.01 15.23 -8.57
C LEU A 172 9.17 15.69 -9.49
N LYS A 173 8.97 16.81 -10.15
CA LYS A 173 9.96 17.36 -11.08
C LYS A 173 11.29 17.67 -10.36
N GLY A 174 12.41 17.23 -10.95
CA GLY A 174 13.75 17.44 -10.38
C GLY A 174 14.18 16.43 -9.32
N TRP A 175 13.35 15.42 -9.01
CA TRP A 175 13.72 14.34 -8.09
C TRP A 175 14.34 13.12 -8.79
N ALA A 176 14.20 13.03 -10.11
CA ALA A 176 14.71 11.92 -10.91
C ALA A 176 16.23 11.78 -10.81
N ASP A 177 16.72 10.53 -10.88
CA ASP A 177 18.12 10.13 -10.85
C ASP A 177 18.90 10.58 -9.59
N ARG A 178 18.20 10.94 -8.52
CA ARG A 178 18.80 11.27 -7.24
C ARG A 178 18.87 10.04 -6.34
N PRO A 179 19.94 9.86 -5.55
CA PRO A 179 20.16 8.68 -4.69
C PRO A 179 19.27 8.74 -3.44
N LEU A 180 17.95 8.68 -3.63
CA LEU A 180 16.96 8.89 -2.57
C LEU A 180 17.13 7.90 -1.41
N ALA A 181 17.13 6.60 -1.68
CA ALA A 181 17.28 5.59 -0.64
C ALA A 181 18.63 5.68 0.07
N GLU A 182 19.72 5.95 -0.66
CA GLU A 182 21.06 6.08 -0.09
C GLU A 182 21.17 7.31 0.81
N THR A 183 20.58 8.43 0.42
CA THR A 183 20.55 9.66 1.24
C THR A 183 19.90 9.42 2.61
N PHE A 184 18.78 8.70 2.67
CA PHE A 184 18.15 8.31 3.93
C PHE A 184 19.00 7.30 4.71
N LYS A 185 19.54 6.29 4.02
CA LYS A 185 20.41 5.27 4.63
C LYS A 185 21.66 5.89 5.26
N ASP A 186 22.25 6.87 4.60
CA ASP A 186 23.42 7.58 5.11
C ASP A 186 23.08 8.44 6.33
N ARG A 187 21.92 9.07 6.35
CA ARG A 187 21.48 9.90 7.49
C ARG A 187 21.12 9.07 8.72
N PHE A 188 20.31 8.00 8.56
CA PHE A 188 19.72 7.27 9.67
C PHE A 188 20.43 5.95 10.00
N LYS A 189 21.32 5.48 9.13
CA LYS A 189 22.10 4.24 9.29
C LYS A 189 21.23 2.98 9.47
N VAL A 190 20.06 2.97 8.84
CA VAL A 190 19.12 1.83 8.81
C VAL A 190 18.78 1.46 7.36
N PRO A 191 18.29 0.25 7.10
CA PRO A 191 17.75 -0.13 5.80
C PRO A 191 16.63 0.81 5.34
N VAL A 192 16.63 1.13 4.05
CA VAL A 192 15.62 1.98 3.40
C VAL A 192 15.05 1.25 2.22
N ILE A 193 13.72 1.21 2.14
CA ILE A 193 12.97 0.62 1.03
C ILE A 193 12.18 1.74 0.37
N ILE A 194 12.19 1.76 -0.96
CA ILE A 194 11.32 2.63 -1.74
C ILE A 194 10.33 1.79 -2.54
N GLU A 195 9.12 2.30 -2.72
CA GLU A 195 8.09 1.68 -3.53
C GLU A 195 7.23 2.73 -4.23
N ASN A 196 6.65 2.36 -5.36
CA ASN A 196 5.59 3.16 -5.96
C ASN A 196 4.40 3.23 -4.99
N ASP A 197 3.73 4.38 -4.92
CA ASP A 197 2.63 4.66 -3.99
C ASP A 197 1.45 3.70 -4.16
N VAL A 198 1.05 3.38 -5.40
CA VAL A 198 -0.04 2.44 -5.68
C VAL A 198 0.35 0.99 -5.31
N ASN A 199 1.59 0.62 -5.55
CA ASN A 199 2.12 -0.67 -5.10
C ASN A 199 2.15 -0.75 -3.57
N ALA A 200 2.51 0.34 -2.89
CA ALA A 200 2.48 0.41 -1.43
C ALA A 200 1.04 0.26 -0.90
N VAL A 201 0.07 0.98 -1.48
CA VAL A 201 -1.36 0.79 -1.18
C VAL A 201 -1.77 -0.67 -1.33
N THR A 202 -1.38 -1.29 -2.44
CA THR A 202 -1.73 -2.69 -2.77
C THR A 202 -1.16 -3.65 -1.73
N LEU A 203 0.11 -3.48 -1.34
CA LEU A 203 0.74 -4.28 -0.29
C LEU A 203 0.09 -4.05 1.08
N GLY A 204 -0.29 -2.81 1.40
CA GLY A 204 -1.06 -2.50 2.60
C GLY A 204 -2.38 -3.27 2.64
N GLU A 205 -3.18 -3.16 1.60
CA GLU A 205 -4.46 -3.86 1.49
C GLU A 205 -4.28 -5.39 1.51
N HIS A 206 -3.26 -5.91 0.84
CA HIS A 206 -2.96 -7.35 0.83
C HIS A 206 -2.54 -7.89 2.20
N LEU A 207 -1.71 -7.17 2.94
CA LEU A 207 -1.09 -7.68 4.17
C LEU A 207 -1.92 -7.39 5.43
N ILE A 208 -2.65 -6.26 5.48
CA ILE A 208 -3.39 -5.81 6.67
C ILE A 208 -4.79 -5.25 6.39
N GLY A 209 -5.21 -5.15 5.13
CA GLY A 209 -6.51 -4.62 4.72
C GLY A 209 -7.44 -5.65 4.09
N ALA A 210 -8.26 -5.23 3.14
CA ALA A 210 -9.31 -6.02 2.49
C ALA A 210 -8.79 -7.24 1.70
N GLY A 211 -7.50 -7.27 1.36
CA GLY A 211 -6.86 -8.30 0.54
C GLY A 211 -6.22 -9.47 1.29
N GLN A 212 -6.25 -9.51 2.62
CA GLN A 212 -5.50 -10.48 3.44
C GLN A 212 -5.69 -11.97 3.10
N ALA A 213 -6.82 -12.35 2.57
CA ALA A 213 -7.15 -13.74 2.21
C ALA A 213 -7.02 -14.03 0.70
N SER A 214 -6.39 -13.15 -0.07
CA SER A 214 -6.37 -13.20 -1.52
C SER A 214 -4.94 -13.28 -2.07
N ASP A 215 -4.58 -14.42 -2.66
CA ASP A 215 -3.29 -14.59 -3.33
C ASP A 215 -3.26 -14.00 -4.76
N ASN A 216 -4.43 -13.70 -5.35
CA ASN A 216 -4.54 -13.12 -6.70
C ASN A 216 -5.53 -11.97 -6.67
N MET A 217 -5.03 -10.75 -6.63
CA MET A 217 -5.85 -9.55 -6.53
C MET A 217 -5.31 -8.40 -7.37
N VAL A 218 -6.21 -7.48 -7.70
CA VAL A 218 -5.87 -6.19 -8.28
C VAL A 218 -6.43 -5.11 -7.37
N CYS A 219 -5.60 -4.13 -7.04
CA CYS A 219 -5.97 -2.97 -6.26
C CYS A 219 -5.87 -1.73 -7.15
N ILE A 220 -6.98 -1.08 -7.46
CA ILE A 220 -7.03 0.16 -8.24
C ILE A 220 -7.00 1.33 -7.28
N TRP A 221 -6.10 2.27 -7.53
CA TRP A 221 -6.01 3.55 -6.85
C TRP A 221 -6.47 4.68 -7.76
N ILE A 222 -7.47 5.43 -7.30
CA ILE A 222 -8.04 6.60 -7.96
C ILE A 222 -7.69 7.82 -7.11
N GLY A 223 -6.63 8.54 -7.48
CA GLY A 223 -6.12 9.70 -6.74
C GLY A 223 -5.68 10.80 -7.70
N GLU A 224 -4.53 11.44 -7.41
CA GLU A 224 -3.90 12.43 -8.34
C GLU A 224 -3.63 11.81 -9.71
N GLY A 225 -3.41 10.49 -9.76
CA GLY A 225 -3.33 9.66 -10.94
C GLY A 225 -4.25 8.45 -10.84
N LEU A 226 -4.21 7.60 -11.86
CA LEU A 226 -4.91 6.32 -11.91
C LEU A 226 -3.89 5.19 -12.09
N GLY A 227 -3.83 4.29 -11.14
CA GLY A 227 -2.90 3.16 -11.16
C GLY A 227 -3.52 1.89 -10.60
N ALA A 228 -2.87 0.76 -10.83
CA ALA A 228 -3.21 -0.51 -10.20
C ALA A 228 -1.98 -1.24 -9.68
N GLY A 229 -2.07 -1.81 -8.49
CA GLY A 229 -1.13 -2.81 -8.05
C GLY A 229 -1.71 -4.20 -8.27
N ILE A 230 -0.86 -5.14 -8.63
CA ILE A 230 -1.26 -6.49 -9.05
C ILE A 230 -0.53 -7.49 -8.16
N ILE A 231 -1.28 -8.33 -7.45
CA ILE A 231 -0.76 -9.48 -6.70
C ILE A 231 -1.12 -10.75 -7.46
N VAL A 232 -0.13 -11.61 -7.72
CA VAL A 232 -0.31 -12.94 -8.31
C VAL A 232 0.45 -13.96 -7.49
N ASN A 233 -0.23 -15.00 -7.04
CA ASN A 233 0.33 -16.03 -6.15
C ASN A 233 0.95 -15.43 -4.86
N GLY A 234 0.32 -14.40 -4.30
CA GLY A 234 0.79 -13.70 -3.10
C GLY A 234 2.00 -12.78 -3.32
N GLU A 235 2.46 -12.61 -4.55
CA GLU A 235 3.62 -11.76 -4.87
C GLU A 235 3.18 -10.52 -5.67
N LEU A 236 3.70 -9.35 -5.31
CA LEU A 236 3.48 -8.10 -6.05
C LEU A 236 4.22 -8.13 -7.39
N ILE A 237 3.48 -7.86 -8.46
CA ILE A 237 4.01 -7.80 -9.83
C ILE A 237 4.46 -6.37 -10.13
N ARG A 238 5.76 -6.18 -10.30
CA ARG A 238 6.36 -4.88 -10.68
C ARG A 238 6.71 -4.79 -12.17
N GLY A 239 6.84 -5.95 -12.85
CA GLY A 239 7.41 -6.03 -14.20
C GLY A 239 8.94 -5.79 -14.20
N ASP A 240 9.55 -5.93 -15.35
CA ASP A 240 11.00 -5.80 -15.49
C ASP A 240 11.51 -4.38 -15.27
N TYR A 241 10.67 -3.39 -15.58
CA TYR A 241 10.98 -1.96 -15.51
C TYR A 241 10.19 -1.22 -14.41
N GLY A 242 9.47 -1.95 -13.55
CA GLY A 242 8.71 -1.36 -12.44
C GLY A 242 7.43 -0.63 -12.87
N SER A 243 6.93 -0.88 -14.09
CA SER A 243 5.75 -0.20 -14.66
C SER A 243 4.51 -1.09 -14.81
N ALA A 244 4.48 -2.24 -14.14
CA ALA A 244 3.26 -3.04 -14.12
C ALA A 244 2.15 -2.28 -13.38
N GLY A 245 0.94 -2.29 -13.93
CA GLY A 245 -0.20 -1.62 -13.32
C GLY A 245 -0.43 -0.16 -13.72
N GLU A 246 0.30 0.35 -14.70
CA GLU A 246 0.13 1.70 -15.27
C GLU A 246 -1.15 1.80 -16.14
N ILE A 247 -2.29 1.46 -15.54
CA ILE A 247 -3.60 1.41 -16.20
C ILE A 247 -4.13 2.79 -16.59
N GLY A 248 -3.60 3.84 -16.00
CA GLY A 248 -3.92 5.22 -16.37
C GLY A 248 -3.57 5.52 -17.83
N TYR A 249 -2.57 4.85 -18.40
CA TYR A 249 -2.17 4.97 -19.80
C TYR A 249 -2.93 4.07 -20.77
N PHE A 250 -3.93 3.32 -20.32
CA PHE A 250 -4.82 2.61 -21.24
C PHE A 250 -5.62 3.61 -22.05
N GLU A 251 -5.69 3.38 -23.38
CA GLU A 251 -6.41 4.27 -24.27
C GLU A 251 -7.92 4.12 -24.10
N LEU A 252 -8.61 5.25 -24.02
CA LEU A 252 -10.08 5.31 -23.98
C LEU A 252 -10.73 4.72 -25.25
N GLY A 253 -10.03 4.83 -26.39
CA GLY A 253 -10.41 4.23 -27.66
C GLY A 253 -11.88 4.45 -28.04
N HIS A 254 -12.51 3.39 -28.57
CA HIS A 254 -13.92 3.42 -28.98
C HIS A 254 -14.93 3.43 -27.82
N HIS A 255 -14.50 3.23 -26.57
CA HIS A 255 -15.38 3.26 -25.40
C HIS A 255 -16.10 4.60 -25.22
N VAL A 256 -15.47 5.67 -25.70
CA VAL A 256 -15.99 7.06 -25.62
C VAL A 256 -16.58 7.55 -26.94
N SER A 257 -16.18 6.97 -28.09
CA SER A 257 -16.47 7.51 -29.42
C SER A 257 -17.95 7.55 -29.83
N ASN A 258 -18.81 6.77 -29.19
CA ASN A 258 -20.23 6.66 -29.55
C ASN A 258 -21.19 7.47 -28.68
N ARG A 259 -20.67 8.29 -27.74
CA ARG A 259 -21.51 9.08 -26.84
C ARG A 259 -21.26 10.56 -27.04
N GLU A 260 -22.27 11.26 -27.52
CA GLU A 260 -22.22 12.69 -27.89
C GLU A 260 -21.77 13.57 -26.71
N TYR A 261 -22.14 13.18 -25.50
CA TYR A 261 -21.79 13.85 -24.25
C TYR A 261 -20.29 13.77 -23.92
N PHE A 262 -19.65 12.60 -24.06
CA PHE A 262 -18.21 12.44 -23.86
C PHE A 262 -17.37 13.23 -24.84
N ARG A 263 -17.85 13.46 -26.07
CA ARG A 263 -17.14 14.25 -27.06
C ARG A 263 -16.87 15.67 -26.59
N HIS A 264 -17.78 16.30 -25.86
CA HIS A 264 -17.61 17.67 -25.42
C HIS A 264 -16.73 17.81 -24.18
N LEU A 265 -16.82 16.88 -23.24
CA LEU A 265 -16.02 16.92 -22.01
C LEU A 265 -14.61 16.34 -22.21
N TYR A 266 -14.46 15.33 -23.08
CA TYR A 266 -13.25 14.54 -23.21
C TYR A 266 -12.68 14.48 -24.63
N SER A 267 -13.01 15.43 -25.49
CA SER A 267 -12.60 15.43 -26.90
C SER A 267 -11.08 15.39 -27.13
N ASN A 268 -10.30 15.85 -26.16
CA ASN A 268 -8.84 15.87 -26.20
C ASN A 268 -8.19 14.82 -25.26
N GLN A 269 -8.99 14.04 -24.56
CA GLN A 269 -8.48 13.05 -23.61
C GLN A 269 -8.22 11.73 -24.32
N LYS A 270 -7.06 11.18 -24.09
CA LYS A 270 -6.61 9.94 -24.75
C LYS A 270 -6.67 8.72 -23.85
N TYR A 271 -6.40 8.90 -22.58
CA TYR A 271 -6.17 7.83 -21.63
C TYR A 271 -7.22 7.80 -20.51
N PHE A 272 -7.41 6.63 -19.90
CA PHE A 272 -8.29 6.50 -18.74
C PHE A 272 -7.87 7.41 -17.57
N GLY A 273 -6.56 7.62 -17.36
CA GLY A 273 -6.05 8.55 -16.34
C GLY A 273 -6.50 9.99 -16.55
N ASP A 274 -6.62 10.43 -17.81
CA ASP A 274 -7.07 11.78 -18.16
C ASP A 274 -8.54 12.05 -17.81
N VAL A 275 -9.29 11.01 -17.44
CA VAL A 275 -10.73 11.10 -17.14
C VAL A 275 -11.05 10.64 -15.72
N LEU A 276 -10.42 9.54 -15.26
CA LEU A 276 -10.76 8.92 -14.00
C LEU A 276 -9.94 9.44 -12.81
N ALA A 277 -8.85 10.20 -13.01
CA ALA A 277 -8.13 10.82 -11.91
C ALA A 277 -8.97 11.90 -11.21
N GLU A 278 -8.75 12.11 -9.92
CA GLU A 278 -9.57 12.97 -9.04
C GLU A 278 -9.66 14.40 -9.55
N GLU A 279 -8.55 15.00 -10.00
CA GLU A 279 -8.51 16.37 -10.51
C GLU A 279 -9.40 16.53 -11.76
N HIS A 280 -9.33 15.59 -12.69
CA HIS A 280 -10.13 15.60 -13.92
C HIS A 280 -11.61 15.36 -13.66
N PHE A 281 -11.95 14.48 -12.72
CA PHE A 281 -13.32 14.30 -12.28
C PHE A 281 -13.90 15.59 -11.69
N LEU A 282 -13.16 16.26 -10.80
CA LEU A 282 -13.59 17.53 -10.20
C LEU A 282 -13.75 18.63 -11.25
N GLU A 283 -12.86 18.72 -12.23
CA GLU A 283 -12.97 19.67 -13.33
C GLU A 283 -14.22 19.42 -14.18
N ALA A 284 -14.44 18.17 -14.60
CA ALA A 284 -15.62 17.77 -15.35
C ALA A 284 -16.93 18.07 -14.58
N LEU A 285 -16.92 17.80 -13.27
CA LEU A 285 -18.04 18.07 -12.39
C LEU A 285 -18.34 19.56 -12.30
N ARG A 286 -17.34 20.41 -12.11
CA ARG A 286 -17.49 21.87 -12.05
C ARG A 286 -18.02 22.43 -13.37
N MET A 287 -17.49 21.94 -14.50
CA MET A 287 -17.98 22.33 -15.83
C MET A 287 -19.45 21.95 -16.01
N LYS A 288 -19.83 20.71 -15.67
CA LYS A 288 -21.20 20.24 -15.79
C LYS A 288 -22.18 21.05 -14.95
N LEU A 289 -21.82 21.37 -13.72
CA LEU A 289 -22.65 22.17 -12.83
C LEU A 289 -22.81 23.62 -13.32
N ARG A 290 -21.76 24.23 -13.88
CA ARG A 290 -21.84 25.56 -14.46
C ARG A 290 -22.81 25.63 -15.65
N TRP A 291 -22.87 24.59 -16.47
CA TRP A 291 -23.73 24.55 -17.66
C TRP A 291 -25.14 24.04 -17.38
N GLY A 292 -25.29 23.13 -16.41
CA GLY A 292 -26.56 22.47 -16.09
C GLY A 292 -27.44 23.23 -15.10
N MET A 293 -26.85 24.03 -14.22
CA MET A 293 -27.59 24.74 -13.16
C MET A 293 -27.90 26.18 -13.54
N VAL A 294 -29.14 26.61 -13.26
CA VAL A 294 -29.56 28.00 -13.44
C VAL A 294 -28.80 28.94 -12.49
N ASN A 295 -28.53 28.49 -11.27
CA ASN A 295 -27.79 29.23 -10.25
C ASN A 295 -26.75 28.29 -9.57
N PRO A 296 -25.56 28.13 -10.17
CA PRO A 296 -24.53 27.33 -9.54
C PRO A 296 -24.03 27.98 -8.24
N PRO A 297 -23.54 27.19 -7.25
CA PRO A 297 -22.98 27.71 -6.02
C PRO A 297 -21.87 28.73 -6.26
N GLU A 298 -21.86 29.86 -5.52
CA GLU A 298 -20.86 30.93 -5.69
C GLU A 298 -19.41 30.46 -5.46
N LYS A 299 -19.21 29.44 -4.60
CA LYS A 299 -17.90 28.90 -4.24
C LYS A 299 -17.57 27.55 -4.92
N LEU A 300 -18.15 27.30 -6.08
CA LEU A 300 -18.01 26.04 -6.81
C LEU A 300 -16.54 25.59 -6.97
N GLU A 301 -15.63 26.55 -7.22
CA GLU A 301 -14.21 26.27 -7.43
C GLU A 301 -13.47 25.78 -6.17
N GLN A 302 -13.95 26.17 -5.00
CA GLN A 302 -13.32 25.87 -3.72
C GLN A 302 -14.02 24.72 -2.97
N MET A 303 -15.11 24.21 -3.54
CA MET A 303 -15.93 23.18 -2.91
C MET A 303 -15.18 21.85 -2.89
N PRO A 304 -15.07 21.19 -1.73
CA PRO A 304 -14.42 19.88 -1.63
C PRO A 304 -15.27 18.77 -2.27
N LEU A 305 -14.62 17.69 -2.66
CA LEU A 305 -15.26 16.55 -3.31
C LEU A 305 -16.41 15.97 -2.51
N GLU A 306 -16.24 15.86 -1.20
CA GLU A 306 -17.21 15.28 -0.26
C GLU A 306 -18.54 16.07 -0.24
N GLU A 307 -18.47 17.38 -0.45
CA GLU A 307 -19.64 18.23 -0.52
C GLU A 307 -20.44 18.00 -1.81
N PHE A 308 -19.76 17.85 -2.95
CA PHE A 308 -20.40 17.49 -4.22
C PHE A 308 -21.07 16.13 -4.19
N LEU A 309 -20.45 15.15 -3.53
CA LEU A 309 -20.98 13.80 -3.42
C LEU A 309 -22.05 13.63 -2.34
N SER A 310 -22.34 14.70 -1.60
CA SER A 310 -23.43 14.71 -0.60
C SER A 310 -24.80 14.61 -1.28
N GLU A 311 -25.68 13.74 -0.75
CA GLU A 311 -27.07 13.60 -1.20
C GLU A 311 -27.88 14.92 -1.09
N LYS A 312 -27.42 15.86 -0.29
CA LYS A 312 -28.05 17.16 -0.07
C LYS A 312 -27.58 18.24 -1.06
N PHE A 313 -26.64 17.90 -1.95
CA PHE A 313 -26.11 18.86 -2.92
C PHE A 313 -27.20 19.30 -3.92
N PRO A 314 -27.38 20.62 -4.17
CA PRO A 314 -28.45 21.13 -5.03
C PRO A 314 -28.38 20.66 -6.49
N GLY A 315 -27.19 20.33 -7.01
CA GLY A 315 -26.94 19.79 -8.36
C GLY A 315 -26.88 18.27 -8.40
N SER A 316 -27.63 17.58 -7.58
CA SER A 316 -27.58 16.12 -7.44
C SER A 316 -27.86 15.35 -8.75
N PHE A 317 -28.71 15.89 -9.62
CA PHE A 317 -28.99 15.27 -10.93
C PHE A 317 -27.77 15.29 -11.85
N GLU A 318 -27.13 16.46 -12.00
CA GLU A 318 -25.92 16.67 -12.81
C GLU A 318 -24.76 15.83 -12.29
N VAL A 319 -24.62 15.77 -10.96
CA VAL A 319 -23.63 14.92 -10.30
C VAL A 319 -23.89 13.45 -10.60
N GLN A 320 -25.15 13.01 -10.48
CA GLN A 320 -25.51 11.61 -10.71
C GLN A 320 -25.27 11.19 -12.17
N GLU A 321 -25.61 12.03 -13.16
CA GLU A 321 -25.29 11.75 -14.56
C GLU A 321 -23.79 11.56 -14.79
N LEU A 322 -22.95 12.45 -14.21
CA LEU A 322 -21.50 12.30 -14.31
C LEU A 322 -21.01 11.02 -13.63
N LEU A 323 -21.56 10.67 -12.47
CA LEU A 323 -21.23 9.42 -11.77
C LEU A 323 -21.64 8.17 -12.56
N ASP A 324 -22.75 8.21 -13.32
CA ASP A 324 -23.16 7.11 -14.20
C ASP A 324 -22.14 6.87 -15.32
N GLU A 325 -21.64 7.93 -15.91
CA GLU A 325 -20.61 7.88 -16.95
C GLU A 325 -19.28 7.40 -16.40
N TYR A 326 -18.89 7.97 -15.27
CA TYR A 326 -17.68 7.56 -14.57
C TYR A 326 -17.73 6.07 -14.17
N ALA A 327 -18.86 5.60 -13.63
CA ALA A 327 -19.08 4.19 -13.30
C ALA A 327 -18.95 3.28 -14.52
N LEU A 328 -19.41 3.73 -15.69
CA LEU A 328 -19.27 2.96 -16.90
C LEU A 328 -17.82 2.80 -17.33
N LEU A 329 -17.05 3.90 -17.36
CA LEU A 329 -15.63 3.88 -17.71
C LEU A 329 -14.83 3.05 -16.70
N LEU A 330 -15.04 3.29 -15.41
CA LEU A 330 -14.37 2.52 -14.37
C LEU A 330 -14.69 1.02 -14.45
N SER A 331 -15.96 0.67 -14.71
CA SER A 331 -16.34 -0.74 -14.86
C SER A 331 -15.74 -1.38 -16.11
N THR A 332 -15.56 -0.62 -17.19
CA THR A 332 -14.88 -1.11 -18.41
C THR A 332 -13.43 -1.42 -18.13
N LEU A 333 -12.72 -0.50 -17.47
CA LEU A 333 -11.34 -0.72 -17.03
C LEU A 333 -11.22 -1.95 -16.10
N CYS A 334 -12.14 -2.07 -15.13
CA CYS A 334 -12.21 -3.24 -14.25
C CYS A 334 -12.43 -4.54 -15.04
N ALA A 335 -13.32 -4.54 -16.04
CA ALA A 335 -13.59 -5.70 -16.87
C ALA A 335 -12.36 -6.16 -17.68
N ASP A 336 -11.60 -5.22 -18.19
CA ASP A 336 -10.37 -5.53 -18.95
C ASP A 336 -9.27 -6.10 -18.04
N LEU A 337 -9.12 -5.56 -16.82
CA LEU A 337 -8.22 -6.13 -15.82
C LEU A 337 -8.66 -7.54 -15.37
N VAL A 338 -9.96 -7.74 -15.14
CA VAL A 338 -10.49 -9.06 -14.79
C VAL A 338 -10.24 -10.08 -15.91
N LYS A 339 -10.47 -9.71 -17.17
CA LYS A 339 -10.21 -10.59 -18.32
C LYS A 339 -8.73 -10.90 -18.51
N THR A 340 -7.84 -9.97 -18.15
CA THR A 340 -6.39 -10.10 -18.36
C THR A 340 -5.71 -10.87 -17.23
N ILE A 341 -6.04 -10.54 -15.97
CA ILE A 341 -5.37 -11.08 -14.76
C ILE A 341 -6.15 -12.23 -14.14
N ASN A 342 -7.49 -12.24 -14.31
CA ASN A 342 -8.42 -13.17 -13.68
C ASN A 342 -8.24 -13.24 -12.14
N PRO A 343 -8.29 -12.10 -11.43
CA PRO A 343 -8.12 -12.07 -9.99
C PRO A 343 -9.37 -12.58 -9.28
N ASN A 344 -9.23 -13.13 -8.09
CA ASN A 344 -10.39 -13.47 -7.25
C ASN A 344 -10.93 -12.24 -6.49
N LEU A 345 -10.12 -11.18 -6.36
CA LEU A 345 -10.47 -9.95 -5.67
C LEU A 345 -10.03 -8.71 -6.44
N LEU A 346 -10.93 -7.74 -6.58
CA LEU A 346 -10.67 -6.39 -7.07
C LEU A 346 -10.97 -5.40 -5.95
N ILE A 347 -9.99 -4.61 -5.55
CA ILE A 347 -10.12 -3.58 -4.54
C ILE A 347 -10.13 -2.22 -5.23
N LEU A 348 -11.10 -1.38 -4.90
CA LEU A 348 -11.19 -0.01 -5.38
C LEU A 348 -10.88 0.94 -4.21
N ASN A 349 -9.90 1.83 -4.41
CA ASN A 349 -9.48 2.82 -3.45
C ASN A 349 -9.50 4.23 -4.07
N GLY A 350 -9.66 5.22 -3.22
CA GLY A 350 -9.62 6.64 -3.57
C GLY A 350 -10.89 7.38 -3.19
N LYS A 351 -10.76 8.67 -2.96
CA LYS A 351 -11.81 9.50 -2.35
C LYS A 351 -13.12 9.47 -3.15
N ILE A 352 -13.06 9.51 -4.49
CA ILE A 352 -14.26 9.53 -5.33
C ILE A 352 -15.13 8.29 -5.09
N ILE A 353 -14.51 7.12 -5.07
CA ILE A 353 -15.25 5.86 -4.92
C ILE A 353 -15.63 5.57 -3.46
N GLU A 354 -14.81 6.02 -2.51
CA GLU A 354 -15.03 5.83 -1.07
C GLU A 354 -16.14 6.72 -0.52
N HIS A 355 -16.32 7.92 -1.09
CA HIS A 355 -17.36 8.87 -0.65
C HIS A 355 -18.66 8.76 -1.45
N SER A 356 -18.77 7.84 -2.40
CA SER A 356 -19.98 7.63 -3.19
C SER A 356 -20.41 6.15 -3.24
N ASP A 357 -21.28 5.76 -2.32
CA ASP A 357 -21.93 4.44 -2.35
C ASP A 357 -22.66 4.19 -3.66
N TYR A 358 -23.21 5.26 -4.26
CA TYR A 358 -23.87 5.18 -5.56
C TYR A 358 -22.88 4.75 -6.65
N LEU A 359 -21.72 5.43 -6.76
CA LEU A 359 -20.70 5.11 -7.74
C LEU A 359 -20.20 3.68 -7.59
N PHE A 360 -19.91 3.25 -6.37
CA PHE A 360 -19.45 1.90 -6.08
C PHE A 360 -20.47 0.84 -6.51
N ARG A 361 -21.74 1.00 -6.12
CA ARG A 361 -22.81 0.07 -6.53
C ARG A 361 -23.00 0.04 -8.03
N LYS A 362 -22.99 1.20 -8.69
CA LYS A 362 -23.18 1.33 -10.15
C LYS A 362 -22.02 0.69 -10.91
N THR A 363 -20.78 0.92 -10.48
CA THR A 363 -19.59 0.28 -11.06
C THR A 363 -19.69 -1.24 -10.99
N ARG A 364 -20.06 -1.80 -9.83
CA ARG A 364 -20.26 -3.25 -9.65
C ARG A 364 -21.38 -3.80 -10.55
N GLN A 365 -22.49 -3.07 -10.66
CA GLN A 365 -23.61 -3.46 -11.53
C GLN A 365 -23.19 -3.51 -13.00
N ASN A 366 -22.52 -2.45 -13.49
CA ASN A 366 -22.03 -2.37 -14.85
C ASN A 366 -21.00 -3.48 -15.15
N LEU A 367 -20.05 -3.70 -14.23
CA LEU A 367 -19.06 -4.77 -14.35
C LEU A 367 -19.74 -6.13 -14.48
N LYS A 368 -20.73 -6.44 -13.63
CA LYS A 368 -21.48 -7.69 -13.70
C LYS A 368 -22.16 -7.88 -15.07
N GLN A 369 -22.73 -6.83 -15.65
CA GLN A 369 -23.33 -6.87 -16.97
C GLN A 369 -22.31 -7.16 -18.08
N GLN A 370 -21.12 -6.58 -17.99
CA GLN A 370 -20.03 -6.78 -18.97
C GLN A 370 -19.41 -8.18 -18.89
N MET A 371 -19.63 -8.92 -17.77
CA MET A 371 -19.05 -10.23 -17.52
C MET A 371 -20.04 -11.40 -17.71
N VAL A 372 -21.30 -11.13 -18.12
CA VAL A 372 -22.38 -12.15 -18.20
C VAL A 372 -22.02 -13.38 -19.04
N ASN A 373 -21.22 -13.21 -20.10
CA ASN A 373 -20.89 -14.30 -21.01
C ASN A 373 -19.51 -14.94 -20.74
N ILE A 374 -18.89 -14.61 -19.61
CA ILE A 374 -17.57 -15.14 -19.27
C ILE A 374 -17.71 -16.31 -18.31
N PRO A 375 -17.23 -17.53 -18.71
CA PRO A 375 -17.49 -18.77 -17.96
C PRO A 375 -16.49 -19.00 -16.82
N PHE A 376 -16.36 -18.06 -15.87
CA PHE A 376 -15.57 -18.24 -14.66
C PHE A 376 -16.24 -17.59 -13.45
N GLU A 377 -15.80 -17.98 -12.27
CA GLU A 377 -16.28 -17.42 -11.01
C GLU A 377 -16.14 -15.89 -11.01
N PRO A 378 -17.18 -15.16 -10.58
CA PRO A 378 -17.14 -13.71 -10.59
C PRO A 378 -16.11 -13.19 -9.60
N THR A 379 -15.24 -12.31 -10.07
CA THR A 379 -14.31 -11.56 -9.23
C THR A 379 -15.07 -10.77 -8.16
N LYS A 380 -14.69 -10.94 -6.89
CA LYS A 380 -15.26 -10.15 -5.80
C LYS A 380 -14.75 -8.71 -5.91
N VAL A 381 -15.64 -7.72 -5.83
CA VAL A 381 -15.28 -6.28 -5.85
C VAL A 381 -15.62 -5.66 -4.51
N VAL A 382 -14.65 -5.02 -3.88
CA VAL A 382 -14.78 -4.37 -2.57
C VAL A 382 -14.12 -3.00 -2.57
N LEU A 383 -14.45 -2.16 -1.59
CA LEU A 383 -13.65 -0.98 -1.25
C LEU A 383 -12.45 -1.40 -0.40
N GLY A 384 -11.39 -0.61 -0.44
CA GLY A 384 -10.25 -0.78 0.45
C GLY A 384 -10.61 -0.48 1.90
N ASP A 385 -9.96 -1.20 2.82
CA ASP A 385 -10.17 -1.03 4.27
C ASP A 385 -9.30 0.10 4.84
N LEU A 386 -8.14 0.36 4.25
CA LEU A 386 -7.11 1.27 4.79
C LEU A 386 -7.33 2.74 4.41
N LYS A 387 -8.13 3.00 3.39
CA LYS A 387 -8.53 4.35 2.93
C LYS A 387 -7.33 5.29 2.72
N GLU A 388 -7.42 6.50 3.27
CA GLU A 388 -6.38 7.53 3.16
C GLU A 388 -5.02 7.10 3.74
N ASP A 389 -5.03 6.18 4.71
CA ASP A 389 -3.81 5.64 5.33
C ASP A 389 -3.19 4.47 4.54
N ALA A 390 -3.79 4.05 3.43
CA ALA A 390 -3.38 2.86 2.69
C ALA A 390 -1.91 2.88 2.24
N CYS A 391 -1.45 4.00 1.66
CA CYS A 391 -0.05 4.14 1.23
C CYS A 391 0.90 4.14 2.43
N ILE A 392 0.63 4.95 3.46
CA ILE A 392 1.50 5.06 4.63
C ILE A 392 1.58 3.74 5.41
N LEU A 393 0.48 3.04 5.56
CA LEU A 393 0.45 1.71 6.18
C LEU A 393 1.16 0.67 5.31
N GLY A 394 1.01 0.75 3.99
CA GLY A 394 1.71 -0.11 3.05
C GLY A 394 3.23 0.01 3.18
N VAL A 395 3.78 1.23 3.18
CA VAL A 395 5.23 1.42 3.36
C VAL A 395 5.71 1.05 4.76
N VAL A 396 4.88 1.24 5.80
CA VAL A 396 5.17 0.76 7.16
C VAL A 396 5.30 -0.76 7.18
N VAL A 397 4.35 -1.49 6.58
CA VAL A 397 4.41 -2.96 6.53
C VAL A 397 5.61 -3.44 5.75
N MET A 398 5.92 -2.83 4.61
CA MET A 398 7.14 -3.12 3.83
C MET A 398 8.42 -2.88 4.64
N ALA A 399 8.51 -1.75 5.34
CA ALA A 399 9.65 -1.45 6.20
C ALA A 399 9.82 -2.52 7.30
N LEU A 400 8.73 -3.02 7.87
CA LEU A 400 8.76 -4.10 8.85
C LEU A 400 9.19 -5.44 8.26
N GLN A 401 8.90 -5.72 6.98
CA GLN A 401 9.32 -6.97 6.32
C GLN A 401 10.84 -7.15 6.37
N VAL A 402 11.62 -6.08 6.29
CA VAL A 402 13.08 -6.12 6.45
C VAL A 402 13.51 -6.85 7.72
N ARG A 403 12.75 -6.72 8.80
CA ARG A 403 13.04 -7.38 10.08
C ARG A 403 12.43 -8.77 10.20
N PHE A 404 11.28 -9.00 9.55
CA PHE A 404 10.47 -10.20 9.74
C PHE A 404 10.56 -11.20 8.59
N GLU A 405 11.11 -10.84 7.43
CA GLU A 405 11.32 -11.78 6.34
C GLU A 405 12.71 -12.41 6.38
N PRO A 406 12.79 -13.74 6.15
CA PRO A 406 14.08 -14.37 5.94
C PRO A 406 14.69 -13.80 4.67
N PHE A 407 15.99 -13.53 4.69
CA PHE A 407 16.77 -13.19 3.50
C PHE A 407 16.73 -14.35 2.48
N THR A 408 15.60 -14.50 1.78
CA THR A 408 15.53 -15.41 0.64
C THR A 408 16.17 -14.73 -0.55
N ASN A 409 17.00 -15.46 -1.31
CA ASN A 409 17.69 -14.93 -2.50
C ASN A 409 16.74 -14.35 -3.58
N LYS A 410 15.43 -14.52 -3.45
CA LYS A 410 14.41 -13.90 -4.30
C LYS A 410 14.04 -12.48 -3.87
N SER A 411 13.97 -12.22 -2.56
CA SER A 411 13.66 -10.87 -2.01
C SER A 411 14.86 -9.92 -2.11
N ILE A 412 16.10 -10.43 -2.11
CA ILE A 412 17.35 -9.65 -2.12
C ILE A 412 17.79 -9.25 -3.53
N ASN A 413 17.27 -9.87 -4.58
CA ASN A 413 17.57 -9.41 -5.93
C ASN A 413 17.06 -7.98 -6.20
N HIS A 414 16.29 -7.40 -5.28
CA HIS A 414 15.80 -6.03 -5.35
C HIS A 414 16.40 -5.09 -4.28
N ILE A 415 17.10 -5.61 -3.25
CA ILE A 415 17.77 -4.78 -2.23
C ILE A 415 19.27 -5.05 -2.34
N GLY A 416 19.93 -4.28 -3.21
CA GLY A 416 21.38 -4.08 -3.29
C GLY A 416 22.30 -5.26 -2.94
N ARG A 417 22.68 -6.10 -3.89
CA ARG A 417 23.98 -6.78 -3.84
C ARG A 417 25.06 -5.71 -4.00
N ASN A 418 25.60 -5.25 -2.90
CA ASN A 418 26.95 -4.72 -2.83
C ASN A 418 27.60 -5.26 -1.54
N ARG A 419 28.40 -6.28 -1.73
CA ARG A 419 29.65 -6.52 -1.04
C ARG A 419 30.76 -6.44 -2.05
#